data_fc9cdbb1f899b3c7aa72710b3a26dcfd
#
_entry.id   fc9cdbb1f899b3c7aa72710b3a26dcfd
#
_cell.length_a   1.000
_cell.length_b   1.000
_cell.length_c   1.000
_cell.angle_alpha   90.00
_cell.angle_beta   90.00
_cell.angle_gamma   90.00
#
_symmetry.space_group_name_H-M   'P 1'
#
loop_
_entity.id
_entity.type
_entity.pdbx_description
1 polymer ?
#
loop_
_entity_poly.entity_id
_entity_poly.type
_entity_poly.pdbx_seq_one_letter_code
_entity_poly.pdbx_strand_id
1 'polypeptide(L)'
;MTGILFGTGIGPGDPELMTLKAVRLIRENDTIAVPGEKPEESIAYQIAVQAVPELAEKELVAIPMPMTKNAKELEENHRRGAEKIEELLDAGKNVVFLTLGDPTVYSTYLYVHKRVLEDGYDARIASGVT
;
A
#
# COMPACT_ATOMS: atom_id res chain seq x y z
N MET A 1 -18.74 3.36 10.09
CA MET A 1 -17.43 2.91 10.62
C MET A 1 -16.36 3.13 9.57
N THR A 2 -15.22 3.62 9.99
CA THR A 2 -14.06 3.75 9.10
C THR A 2 -13.35 2.41 8.93
N GLY A 3 -12.70 2.23 7.79
CA GLY A 3 -11.89 1.05 7.54
C GLY A 3 -10.52 1.15 8.19
N ILE A 4 -9.69 0.13 7.95
CA ILE A 4 -8.34 0.02 8.48
C ILE A 4 -7.37 -0.02 7.31
N LEU A 5 -6.24 0.69 7.45
CA LEU A 5 -5.14 0.64 6.48
C LEU A 5 -4.15 -0.44 6.92
N PHE A 6 -3.84 -1.35 6.01
CA PHE A 6 -2.80 -2.36 6.22
C PHE A 6 -1.66 -2.11 5.26
N GLY A 7 -0.47 -1.78 5.77
CA GLY A 7 0.73 -1.73 4.95
C GLY A 7 1.40 -3.08 4.97
N THR A 8 1.63 -3.69 3.82
CA THR A 8 2.29 -4.99 3.76
C THR A 8 3.42 -4.99 2.76
N GLY A 9 4.57 -5.57 3.16
CA GLY A 9 5.67 -5.83 2.26
C GLY A 9 5.40 -7.08 1.45
N ILE A 10 5.73 -7.01 0.16
CA ILE A 10 5.56 -8.15 -0.74
C ILE A 10 6.87 -8.83 -1.10
N GLY A 11 7.95 -8.49 -0.39
CA GLY A 11 9.26 -9.04 -0.65
C GLY A 11 10.03 -8.29 -1.74
N PRO A 12 11.27 -8.70 -2.00
CA PRO A 12 12.19 -7.93 -2.84
C PRO A 12 12.05 -8.17 -4.35
N GLY A 13 11.16 -9.06 -4.79
CA GLY A 13 10.97 -9.32 -6.22
C GLY A 13 10.53 -10.73 -6.58
N ASP A 14 10.92 -11.70 -5.78
CA ASP A 14 10.51 -13.10 -5.99
C ASP A 14 9.14 -13.32 -5.32
N PRO A 15 8.10 -13.70 -6.10
CA PRO A 15 6.77 -13.94 -5.51
C PRO A 15 6.77 -15.00 -4.41
N GLU A 16 7.71 -15.94 -4.43
CA GLU A 16 7.81 -16.98 -3.39
C GLU A 16 8.31 -16.43 -2.06
N LEU A 17 8.86 -15.21 -2.05
CA LEU A 17 9.31 -14.56 -0.82
C LEU A 17 8.21 -13.74 -0.15
N MET A 18 6.99 -13.75 -0.67
CA MET A 18 5.86 -13.13 0.00
C MET A 18 5.48 -13.94 1.24
N THR A 19 5.17 -13.22 2.34
CA THR A 19 4.75 -13.91 3.56
C THR A 19 3.33 -14.43 3.42
N LEU A 20 2.99 -15.45 4.20
CA LEU A 20 1.63 -15.97 4.25
C LEU A 20 0.65 -14.89 4.70
N LYS A 21 1.08 -14.00 5.61
CA LYS A 21 0.25 -12.90 6.08
C LYS A 21 -0.06 -11.91 4.95
N ALA A 22 0.93 -11.59 4.11
CA ALA A 22 0.71 -10.70 2.97
C ALA A 22 -0.32 -11.30 2.00
N VAL A 23 -0.17 -12.59 1.68
CA VAL A 23 -1.11 -13.30 0.81
C VAL A 23 -2.53 -13.27 1.40
N ARG A 24 -2.65 -13.56 2.69
CA ARG A 24 -3.94 -13.55 3.37
C ARG A 24 -4.60 -12.17 3.35
N LEU A 25 -3.84 -11.11 3.65
CA LEU A 25 -4.36 -9.74 3.63
C LEU A 25 -4.89 -9.37 2.26
N ILE A 26 -4.17 -9.73 1.20
CA ILE A 26 -4.63 -9.47 -0.17
C ILE A 26 -5.92 -10.23 -0.46
N ARG A 27 -6.00 -11.50 -0.08
CA ARG A 27 -7.19 -12.32 -0.34
C ARG A 27 -8.42 -11.89 0.46
N GLU A 28 -8.23 -11.47 1.70
CA GLU A 28 -9.33 -11.10 2.59
C GLU A 28 -9.89 -9.71 2.35
N ASN A 29 -9.18 -8.86 1.60
CA ASN A 29 -9.59 -7.48 1.39
C ASN A 29 -9.80 -7.19 -0.09
N ASP A 30 -10.76 -6.31 -0.39
CA ASP A 30 -11.15 -6.03 -1.77
C ASP A 30 -10.50 -4.80 -2.37
N THR A 31 -9.99 -3.90 -1.55
CA THR A 31 -9.37 -2.66 -1.99
C THR A 31 -7.86 -2.71 -1.75
N ILE A 32 -7.11 -2.65 -2.84
CA ILE A 32 -5.65 -2.78 -2.81
C ILE A 32 -5.02 -1.52 -3.39
N ALA A 33 -4.20 -0.84 -2.59
CA ALA A 33 -3.46 0.33 -3.03
C ALA A 33 -2.04 -0.08 -3.42
N VAL A 34 -1.55 0.48 -4.51
CA VAL A 34 -0.19 0.21 -5.00
C VAL A 34 0.50 1.53 -5.34
N PRO A 35 1.82 1.64 -5.13
CA PRO A 35 2.55 2.84 -5.51
C PRO A 35 2.68 2.94 -7.02
N GLY A 36 2.53 4.14 -7.55
CA GLY A 36 2.65 4.40 -8.99
C GLY A 36 1.48 5.16 -9.55
N GLU A 37 1.56 5.52 -10.82
CA GLU A 37 0.49 6.26 -11.49
C GLU A 37 -0.60 5.36 -12.05
N LYS A 38 -0.22 4.15 -12.48
CA LYS A 38 -1.16 3.15 -12.98
C LYS A 38 -0.95 1.85 -12.22
N PRO A 39 -2.03 1.25 -11.68
CA PRO A 39 -1.88 0.05 -10.87
C PRO A 39 -1.17 -1.10 -11.60
N GLU A 40 -1.50 -1.34 -12.86
CA GLU A 40 -0.96 -2.45 -13.63
C GLU A 40 0.53 -2.31 -13.93
N GLU A 41 1.05 -1.09 -13.89
CA GLU A 41 2.47 -0.80 -14.13
C GLU A 41 3.30 -0.84 -12.85
N SER A 42 2.65 -0.91 -11.69
CA SER A 42 3.35 -0.97 -10.41
C SER A 42 4.12 -2.28 -10.28
N ILE A 43 5.40 -2.17 -9.93
CA ILE A 43 6.24 -3.36 -9.70
C ILE A 43 5.67 -4.19 -8.55
N ALA A 44 5.17 -3.55 -7.50
CA ALA A 44 4.54 -4.24 -6.39
C ALA A 44 3.34 -5.07 -6.84
N TYR A 45 2.51 -4.52 -7.71
CA TYR A 45 1.39 -5.25 -8.27
C TYR A 45 1.86 -6.44 -9.10
N GLN A 46 2.84 -6.23 -9.98
CA GLN A 46 3.35 -7.27 -10.87
C GLN A 46 3.91 -8.47 -10.11
N ILE A 47 4.55 -8.22 -8.98
CA ILE A 47 5.05 -9.29 -8.11
C ILE A 47 3.90 -9.99 -7.40
N ALA A 48 3.02 -9.23 -6.78
CA ALA A 48 1.95 -9.78 -5.95
C ALA A 48 0.92 -10.58 -6.75
N VAL A 49 0.61 -10.16 -7.99
CA VAL A 49 -0.38 -10.86 -8.81
C VAL A 49 0.10 -12.25 -9.22
N GLN A 50 1.40 -12.50 -9.25
CA GLN A 50 1.94 -13.83 -9.55
C GLN A 50 1.66 -14.81 -8.41
N ALA A 51 1.71 -14.34 -7.16
CA ALA A 51 1.41 -15.17 -5.99
C ALA A 51 -0.09 -15.24 -5.71
N VAL A 52 -0.81 -14.16 -6.00
CA VAL A 52 -2.25 -14.05 -5.74
C VAL A 52 -2.94 -13.58 -7.03
N PRO A 53 -3.24 -14.50 -7.96
CA PRO A 53 -3.89 -14.11 -9.24
C PRO A 53 -5.21 -13.37 -9.07
N GLU A 54 -5.94 -13.63 -8.00
CA GLU A 54 -7.20 -12.95 -7.69
C GLU A 54 -7.03 -11.44 -7.53
N LEU A 55 -5.81 -10.96 -7.31
CA LEU A 55 -5.51 -9.54 -7.18
C LEU A 55 -5.98 -8.75 -8.42
N ALA A 56 -5.91 -9.36 -9.60
CA ALA A 56 -6.33 -8.71 -10.84
C ALA A 56 -7.83 -8.35 -10.87
N GLU A 57 -8.63 -9.00 -10.04
CA GLU A 57 -10.08 -8.79 -9.97
C GLU A 57 -10.50 -7.83 -8.86
N LYS A 58 -9.55 -7.38 -8.03
CA LYS A 58 -9.86 -6.50 -6.92
C LYS A 58 -9.87 -5.03 -7.33
N GLU A 59 -10.42 -4.18 -6.45
CA GLU A 59 -10.37 -2.74 -6.66
C GLU A 59 -8.94 -2.26 -6.45
N LEU A 60 -8.28 -1.84 -7.54
CA LEU A 60 -6.90 -1.38 -7.51
C LEU A 60 -6.86 0.13 -7.50
N VAL A 61 -6.12 0.70 -6.55
CA VAL A 61 -5.98 2.14 -6.38
C VAL A 61 -4.51 2.51 -6.51
N ALA A 62 -4.18 3.32 -7.50
CA ALA A 62 -2.82 3.81 -7.66
C ALA A 62 -2.58 5.03 -6.76
N ILE A 63 -1.50 5.01 -6.02
CA ILE A 63 -1.08 6.13 -5.18
C ILE A 63 0.20 6.68 -5.79
N PRO A 64 0.14 7.82 -6.50
CA PRO A 64 1.33 8.40 -7.09
C PRO A 64 2.34 8.79 -6.02
N MET A 65 3.58 8.34 -6.19
CA MET A 65 4.68 8.67 -5.30
C MET A 65 5.88 9.08 -6.14
N PRO A 66 5.78 10.22 -6.84
CA PRO A 66 6.87 10.67 -7.70
C PRO A 66 8.12 10.96 -6.90
N MET A 67 9.26 10.56 -7.45
CA MET A 67 10.54 10.84 -6.82
C MET A 67 10.91 12.29 -7.09
N THR A 68 11.08 13.06 -6.03
CA THR A 68 11.49 14.46 -6.12
C THR A 68 12.47 14.77 -4.99
N LYS A 69 13.40 15.68 -5.27
CA LYS A 69 14.34 16.18 -4.27
C LYS A 69 13.81 17.40 -3.53
N ASN A 70 12.69 17.95 -4.00
CA ASN A 70 12.07 19.12 -3.38
C ASN A 70 11.25 18.67 -2.17
N ALA A 71 11.64 19.11 -0.98
CA ALA A 71 10.99 18.70 0.26
C ALA A 71 9.51 19.09 0.32
N LYS A 72 9.15 20.25 -0.25
CA LYS A 72 7.75 20.70 -0.25
C LYS A 72 6.89 19.86 -1.17
N GLU A 73 7.42 19.50 -2.34
CA GLU A 73 6.70 18.63 -3.28
C GLU A 73 6.54 17.23 -2.72
N LEU A 74 7.58 16.72 -2.04
CA LEU A 74 7.54 15.41 -1.42
C LEU A 74 6.47 15.36 -0.34
N GLU A 75 6.42 16.36 0.53
CA GLU A 75 5.40 16.45 1.58
C GLU A 75 4.01 16.54 1.00
N GLU A 76 3.82 17.35 -0.06
CA GLU A 76 2.56 17.49 -0.75
C GLU A 76 2.10 16.14 -1.35
N ASN A 77 3.02 15.41 -1.96
CA ASN A 77 2.72 14.09 -2.53
C ASN A 77 2.31 13.08 -1.47
N HIS A 78 2.99 13.09 -0.33
CA HIS A 78 2.64 12.23 0.80
C HIS A 78 1.25 12.58 1.34
N ARG A 79 0.94 13.85 1.45
CA ARG A 79 -0.36 14.33 1.91
C ARG A 79 -1.48 13.90 0.97
N ARG A 80 -1.28 14.04 -0.33
CA ARG A 80 -2.27 13.62 -1.33
C ARG A 80 -2.51 12.12 -1.31
N GLY A 81 -1.44 11.35 -1.16
CA GLY A 81 -1.54 9.90 -1.04
C GLY A 81 -2.34 9.50 0.19
N ALA A 82 -2.05 10.12 1.33
CA ALA A 82 -2.78 9.86 2.56
C ALA A 82 -4.25 10.25 2.44
N GLU A 83 -4.55 11.40 1.86
CA GLU A 83 -5.93 11.85 1.66
C GLU A 83 -6.73 10.88 0.79
N LYS A 84 -6.12 10.36 -0.27
CA LYS A 84 -6.78 9.40 -1.15
C LYS A 84 -7.12 8.12 -0.40
N ILE A 85 -6.21 7.64 0.43
CA ILE A 85 -6.45 6.46 1.27
C ILE A 85 -7.54 6.76 2.32
N GLU A 86 -7.49 7.93 2.96
CA GLU A 86 -8.47 8.32 3.96
C GLU A 86 -9.88 8.39 3.39
N GLU A 87 -10.05 8.81 2.14
CA GLU A 87 -11.35 8.79 1.48
C GLU A 87 -11.90 7.37 1.40
N LEU A 88 -11.05 6.39 1.10
CA LEU A 88 -11.46 4.99 1.05
C LEU A 88 -11.81 4.45 2.43
N LEU A 89 -11.03 4.83 3.44
CA LEU A 89 -11.31 4.43 4.82
C LEU A 89 -12.60 5.03 5.32
N ASP A 90 -12.88 6.29 4.98
CA ASP A 90 -14.15 6.95 5.33
C ASP A 90 -15.35 6.28 4.69
N ALA A 91 -15.16 5.65 3.53
CA ALA A 91 -16.20 4.89 2.86
C ALA A 91 -16.43 3.51 3.50
N GLY A 92 -15.70 3.19 4.58
CA GLY A 92 -15.81 1.91 5.28
C GLY A 92 -14.99 0.79 4.68
N LYS A 93 -14.07 1.10 3.76
CA LYS A 93 -13.24 0.10 3.10
C LYS A 93 -11.94 -0.12 3.86
N ASN A 94 -11.53 -1.38 4.00
CA ASN A 94 -10.20 -1.70 4.46
C ASN A 94 -9.28 -1.67 3.24
N VAL A 95 -8.13 -1.02 3.37
CA VAL A 95 -7.18 -0.84 2.28
C VAL A 95 -5.89 -1.56 2.59
N VAL A 96 -5.42 -2.40 1.68
CA VAL A 96 -4.11 -3.05 1.79
C VAL A 96 -3.16 -2.32 0.84
N PHE A 97 -2.13 -1.70 1.39
CA PHE A 97 -1.12 -0.98 0.63
C PHE A 97 0.10 -1.87 0.44
N LEU A 98 0.43 -2.18 -0.81
CA LEU A 98 1.55 -3.05 -1.14
C LEU A 98 2.83 -2.25 -1.29
N THR A 99 3.91 -2.71 -0.66
CA THR A 99 5.24 -2.10 -0.80
C THR A 99 6.27 -3.16 -1.16
N LEU A 100 7.34 -2.76 -1.83
CA LEU A 100 8.48 -3.65 -2.07
C LEU A 100 9.23 -3.88 -0.76
N GLY A 101 9.77 -5.08 -0.58
CA GLY A 101 10.53 -5.45 0.60
C GLY A 101 9.67 -5.42 1.86
N ASP A 102 10.17 -4.75 2.89
CA ASP A 102 9.49 -4.57 4.16
C ASP A 102 9.00 -3.12 4.27
N PRO A 103 7.73 -2.86 4.65
CA PRO A 103 7.22 -1.49 4.72
C PRO A 103 7.93 -0.61 5.76
N THR A 104 8.71 -1.20 6.67
CA THR A 104 9.46 -0.44 7.67
C THR A 104 10.86 -0.02 7.20
N VAL A 105 11.31 -0.50 6.02
CA VAL A 105 12.65 -0.22 5.50
C VAL A 105 12.57 0.61 4.23
N TYR A 106 13.05 1.85 4.29
CA TYR A 106 13.11 2.79 3.16
C TYR A 106 11.81 2.96 2.39
N SER A 107 10.68 2.80 3.06
CA SER A 107 9.38 2.85 2.41
C SER A 107 8.75 4.23 2.54
N THR A 108 8.30 4.77 1.40
CA THR A 108 7.47 5.98 1.40
C THR A 108 6.11 5.72 2.04
N TYR A 109 5.70 4.44 2.12
CA TYR A 109 4.48 4.05 2.81
C TYR A 109 4.45 4.55 4.27
N LEU A 110 5.59 4.56 4.97
CA LEU A 110 5.64 4.98 6.37
C LEU A 110 5.12 6.41 6.58
N TYR A 111 5.35 7.30 5.63
CA TYR A 111 4.82 8.67 5.71
C TYR A 111 3.29 8.68 5.64
N VAL A 112 2.73 7.87 4.74
CA VAL A 112 1.29 7.73 4.61
C VAL A 112 0.70 7.10 5.86
N HIS A 113 1.33 6.05 6.38
CA HIS A 113 0.93 5.35 7.60
C HIS A 113 0.86 6.31 8.79
N LYS A 114 1.94 7.07 8.99
CA LYS A 114 2.03 8.04 10.08
C LYS A 114 0.95 9.10 9.96
N ARG A 115 0.73 9.64 8.76
CA ARG A 115 -0.28 10.67 8.52
C ARG A 115 -1.68 10.16 8.80
N VAL A 116 -1.98 8.95 8.35
CA VAL A 116 -3.29 8.32 8.57
C VAL A 116 -3.55 8.15 10.07
N LEU A 117 -2.54 7.71 10.84
CA LEU A 117 -2.66 7.60 12.29
C LEU A 117 -2.85 8.96 12.96
N GLU A 118 -2.12 9.99 12.53
CA GLU A 118 -2.25 11.35 13.07
C GLU A 118 -3.64 11.92 12.82
N ASP A 119 -4.26 11.55 11.72
CA ASP A 119 -5.60 12.01 11.35
C ASP A 119 -6.73 11.19 12.00
N GLY A 120 -6.39 10.27 12.89
CA GLY A 120 -7.36 9.53 13.71
C GLY A 120 -7.84 8.21 13.15
N TYR A 121 -7.23 7.71 12.09
CA TYR A 121 -7.58 6.41 11.50
C TYR A 121 -6.72 5.30 12.10
N ASP A 122 -7.15 4.05 11.93
CA ASP A 122 -6.38 2.88 12.34
C ASP A 122 -5.51 2.40 11.17
N ALA A 123 -4.25 2.11 11.46
CA ALA A 123 -3.31 1.60 10.46
C ALA A 123 -2.40 0.57 11.09
N ARG A 124 -2.12 -0.51 10.35
CA ARG A 124 -1.31 -1.63 10.83
C ARG A 124 -0.26 -2.02 9.79
N ILE A 125 0.83 -2.61 10.24
CA ILE A 125 1.92 -3.03 9.37
C ILE A 125 2.09 -4.55 9.45
N ALA A 126 2.23 -5.17 8.27
CA ALA A 126 2.67 -6.55 8.15
C ALA A 126 4.06 -6.53 7.52
N SER A 127 5.05 -7.06 8.24
CA SER A 127 6.43 -7.11 7.77
C SER A 127 6.59 -7.99 6.53
N GLY A 128 7.56 -7.66 5.70
CA GLY A 128 7.92 -8.44 4.52
C GLY A 128 9.39 -8.79 4.53
N VAL A 129 9.82 -9.54 3.52
CA VAL A 129 11.22 -9.89 3.33
C VAL A 129 11.92 -8.71 2.63
N THR A 130 13.01 -8.25 3.21
CA THR A 130 13.80 -7.15 2.63
C THR A 130 14.79 -7.64 1.58
#